data_1f67c5a253282fea47a467c6435e985d
#
_entry.id   1f67c5a253282fea47a467c6435e985d
#
_cell.length_a   1.000
_cell.length_b   1.000
_cell.length_c   1.000
_cell.angle_alpha   90.00
_cell.angle_beta   90.00
_cell.angle_gamma   90.00
#
_symmetry.space_group_name_H-M   'P 1'
#
loop_
_entity.id
_entity.type
_entity.pdbx_description
1 polymer ?
#
loop_
_entity_poly.entity_id
_entity_poly.type
_entity_poly.pdbx_seq_one_letter_code
_entity_poly.pdbx_strand_id
1 'polypeptide(L)'
;MNKDKIFFEGVWWMVSLVILTIVMFPIWKDYPDYPFNITNIVYIICFTTFTRYAFFLKHTFIAPWQNGKIAFVLCVFAISGILMVQLQDFNVWYDNGDPDILLKSVKKENVRASLLDYIKTEFLFFSVASVIAAFLLAGRLLVSIWRLKNRGKA
;
A
#
# COMPACT_ATOMS: atom_id res chain seq x y z
N MET A 1 -14.19 20.87 11.98
CA MET A 1 -13.29 20.21 11.01
C MET A 1 -13.23 21.09 9.76
N ASN A 2 -12.05 21.48 9.31
CA ASN A 2 -11.90 22.45 8.22
C ASN A 2 -12.35 21.80 6.90
N LYS A 3 -13.25 22.43 6.15
CA LYS A 3 -13.81 21.90 4.89
C LYS A 3 -12.72 21.53 3.87
N ASP A 4 -11.63 22.30 3.85
CA ASP A 4 -10.48 22.06 2.96
C ASP A 4 -9.79 20.71 3.25
N LYS A 5 -9.70 20.30 4.53
CA LYS A 5 -9.07 19.01 4.88
C LYS A 5 -9.93 17.83 4.43
N ILE A 6 -11.24 17.93 4.53
CA ILE A 6 -12.17 16.88 4.06
C ILE A 6 -12.09 16.76 2.55
N PHE A 7 -12.06 17.90 1.85
CA PHE A 7 -11.92 17.92 0.40
C PHE A 7 -10.61 17.27 -0.05
N PHE A 8 -9.48 17.63 0.59
CA PHE A 8 -8.18 17.00 0.32
C PHE A 8 -8.20 15.48 0.57
N GLU A 9 -8.86 15.04 1.65
CA GLU A 9 -9.04 13.61 1.92
C GLU A 9 -9.79 12.91 0.79
N GLY A 10 -10.90 13.48 0.35
CA GLY A 10 -11.71 12.94 -0.75
C GLY A 10 -10.93 12.84 -2.06
N VAL A 11 -10.21 13.89 -2.44
CA VAL A 11 -9.38 13.90 -3.66
C VAL A 11 -8.33 12.78 -3.62
N TRP A 12 -7.64 12.59 -2.49
CA TRP A 12 -6.63 11.55 -2.38
C TRP A 12 -7.20 10.13 -2.43
N TRP A 13 -8.39 9.91 -1.85
CA TRP A 13 -9.08 8.64 -1.99
C TRP A 13 -9.46 8.34 -3.44
N MET A 14 -9.93 9.36 -4.17
CA MET A 14 -10.20 9.24 -5.62
C MET A 14 -8.93 8.89 -6.39
N VAL A 15 -7.81 9.56 -6.13
CA VAL A 15 -6.51 9.25 -6.75
C VAL A 15 -6.09 7.81 -6.45
N SER A 16 -6.22 7.36 -5.20
CA SER A 16 -5.88 5.99 -4.81
C SER A 16 -6.75 4.96 -5.55
N LEU A 17 -8.04 5.21 -5.70
CA LEU A 17 -8.97 4.35 -6.45
C LEU A 17 -8.63 4.31 -7.94
N VAL A 18 -8.25 5.43 -8.53
CA VAL A 18 -7.83 5.48 -9.94
C VAL A 18 -6.57 4.66 -10.15
N ILE A 19 -5.54 4.83 -9.30
CA ILE A 19 -4.30 4.04 -9.36
C ILE A 19 -4.63 2.55 -9.21
N LEU A 20 -5.42 2.18 -8.20
CA LEU A 20 -5.86 0.81 -7.97
C LEU A 20 -6.52 0.21 -9.21
N THR A 21 -7.47 0.94 -9.80
CA THR A 21 -8.21 0.45 -10.96
C THR A 21 -7.29 0.25 -12.16
N ILE A 22 -6.39 1.21 -12.44
CA ILE A 22 -5.44 1.11 -13.57
C ILE A 22 -4.52 -0.10 -13.40
N VAL A 23 -3.99 -0.29 -12.19
CA VAL A 23 -3.04 -1.36 -11.90
C VAL A 23 -3.70 -2.73 -11.90
N MET A 24 -4.86 -2.86 -11.27
CA MET A 24 -5.56 -4.14 -11.14
C MET A 24 -6.35 -4.54 -12.39
N PHE A 25 -6.64 -3.60 -13.30
CA PHE A 25 -7.47 -3.86 -14.48
C PHE A 25 -7.00 -5.02 -15.34
N PRO A 26 -5.69 -5.15 -15.70
CA PRO A 26 -5.22 -6.30 -16.50
C PRO A 26 -5.42 -7.62 -15.78
N ILE A 27 -5.20 -7.64 -14.45
CA ILE A 27 -5.36 -8.86 -13.64
C ILE A 27 -6.84 -9.27 -13.59
N TRP A 28 -7.73 -8.36 -13.27
CA TRP A 28 -9.17 -8.67 -13.20
C TRP A 28 -9.77 -9.11 -14.53
N LYS A 29 -9.25 -8.55 -15.63
CA LYS A 29 -9.73 -8.90 -16.98
C LYS A 29 -9.29 -10.29 -17.40
N ASP A 30 -8.03 -10.65 -17.20
CA ASP A 30 -7.42 -11.84 -17.77
C ASP A 30 -7.26 -12.98 -16.74
N TYR A 31 -7.25 -12.66 -15.43
CA TYR A 31 -7.13 -13.62 -14.33
C TYR A 31 -8.02 -13.27 -13.13
N PRO A 32 -9.36 -13.42 -13.23
CA PRO A 32 -10.29 -13.04 -12.16
C PRO A 32 -10.11 -13.87 -10.87
N ASP A 33 -9.63 -15.11 -10.98
CA ASP A 33 -9.41 -16.04 -9.86
C ASP A 33 -8.03 -15.90 -9.20
N TYR A 34 -7.36 -14.74 -9.37
CA TYR A 34 -6.04 -14.48 -8.81
C TYR A 34 -6.06 -14.56 -7.27
N PRO A 35 -5.28 -15.50 -6.65
CA PRO A 35 -5.39 -15.79 -5.22
C PRO A 35 -4.95 -14.62 -4.33
N PHE A 36 -4.03 -13.77 -4.79
CA PHE A 36 -3.54 -12.62 -4.04
C PHE A 36 -4.25 -11.30 -4.39
N ASN A 37 -5.43 -11.37 -5.02
CA ASN A 37 -6.18 -10.19 -5.43
C ASN A 37 -6.40 -9.19 -4.28
N ILE A 38 -6.89 -9.66 -3.11
CA ILE A 38 -7.14 -8.81 -1.95
C ILE A 38 -5.84 -8.24 -1.38
N THR A 39 -4.81 -9.08 -1.27
CA THR A 39 -3.49 -8.68 -0.76
C THR A 39 -2.89 -7.59 -1.62
N ASN A 40 -2.99 -7.71 -2.94
CA ASN A 40 -2.50 -6.72 -3.90
C ASN A 40 -3.22 -5.38 -3.77
N ILE A 41 -4.55 -5.40 -3.67
CA ILE A 41 -5.36 -4.20 -3.38
C ILE A 41 -4.88 -3.53 -2.09
N VAL A 42 -4.63 -4.30 -1.04
CA VAL A 42 -4.14 -3.78 0.25
C VAL A 42 -2.77 -3.11 0.10
N TYR A 43 -1.83 -3.71 -0.66
CA TYR A 43 -0.53 -3.08 -0.91
C TYR A 43 -0.65 -1.74 -1.63
N ILE A 44 -1.47 -1.66 -2.68
CA ILE A 44 -1.67 -0.42 -3.44
C ILE A 44 -2.28 0.66 -2.54
N ILE A 45 -3.28 0.32 -1.72
CA ILE A 45 -3.92 1.25 -0.79
C ILE A 45 -2.96 1.67 0.33
N CYS A 46 -2.20 0.74 0.90
CA CYS A 46 -1.19 1.04 1.92
C CYS A 46 -0.11 1.97 1.36
N PHE A 47 0.44 1.66 0.18
CA PHE A 47 1.45 2.50 -0.47
C PHE A 47 0.95 3.93 -0.69
N THR A 48 -0.20 4.10 -1.30
CA THR A 48 -0.77 5.42 -1.60
C THR A 48 -1.09 6.19 -0.31
N THR A 49 -1.65 5.52 0.70
CA THR A 49 -2.02 6.12 1.97
C THR A 49 -0.78 6.51 2.79
N PHE A 50 0.18 5.60 2.94
CA PHE A 50 1.40 5.87 3.72
C PHE A 50 2.25 6.97 3.08
N THR A 51 2.41 6.94 1.76
CA THR A 51 3.11 7.97 0.99
C THR A 51 2.45 9.34 1.20
N ARG A 52 1.13 9.40 1.08
CA ARG A 52 0.37 10.61 1.33
C ARG A 52 0.60 11.17 2.74
N TYR A 53 0.43 10.35 3.77
CA TYR A 53 0.63 10.79 5.16
C TYR A 53 2.10 11.14 5.44
N ALA A 54 3.05 10.46 4.81
CA ALA A 54 4.46 10.79 4.93
C ALA A 54 4.78 12.18 4.35
N PHE A 55 4.24 12.55 3.19
CA PHE A 55 4.56 13.83 2.53
C PHE A 55 3.65 14.98 2.97
N PHE A 56 2.36 14.72 3.18
CA PHE A 56 1.34 15.75 3.42
C PHE A 56 0.76 15.74 4.83
N LEU A 57 1.50 15.27 5.83
CA LEU A 57 1.05 15.16 7.23
C LEU A 57 0.38 16.45 7.76
N LYS A 58 0.89 17.64 7.40
CA LYS A 58 0.36 18.93 7.86
C LYS A 58 -1.09 19.18 7.43
N HIS A 59 -1.51 18.62 6.30
CA HIS A 59 -2.84 18.79 5.70
C HIS A 59 -3.83 17.71 6.12
N THR A 60 -3.39 16.74 6.94
CA THR A 60 -4.23 15.63 7.41
C THR A 60 -4.90 15.93 8.74
N PHE A 61 -5.94 15.16 9.08
CA PHE A 61 -6.63 15.27 10.37
C PHE A 61 -5.78 14.79 11.55
N ILE A 62 -4.77 13.94 11.33
CA ILE A 62 -3.86 13.41 12.35
C ILE A 62 -2.85 14.49 12.82
N ALA A 63 -2.63 15.54 12.02
CA ALA A 63 -1.63 16.56 12.30
C ALA A 63 -1.72 17.16 13.71
N PRO A 64 -2.90 17.57 14.26
CA PRO A 64 -3.01 18.12 15.60
C PRO A 64 -3.08 17.08 16.72
N TRP A 65 -3.37 15.81 16.40
CA TRP A 65 -3.70 14.78 17.40
C TRP A 65 -2.47 13.96 17.81
N GLN A 66 -1.83 14.29 18.94
CA GLN A 66 -0.58 13.64 19.38
C GLN A 66 -0.75 12.17 19.74
N ASN A 67 -1.75 11.85 20.56
CA ASN A 67 -2.01 10.45 20.95
C ASN A 67 -2.37 9.59 19.74
N GLY A 68 -3.09 10.18 18.78
CA GLY A 68 -3.38 9.53 17.50
C GLY A 68 -2.14 9.21 16.68
N LYS A 69 -1.12 10.07 16.69
CA LYS A 69 0.14 9.79 16.00
C LYS A 69 0.86 8.59 16.59
N ILE A 70 0.88 8.47 17.94
CA ILE A 70 1.51 7.32 18.60
C ILE A 70 0.77 6.02 18.24
N ALA A 71 -0.56 6.02 18.37
CA ALA A 71 -1.38 4.88 17.97
C ALA A 71 -1.17 4.52 16.49
N PHE A 72 -1.08 5.53 15.62
CA PHE A 72 -0.87 5.32 14.19
C PHE A 72 0.50 4.73 13.88
N VAL A 73 1.56 5.13 14.59
CA VAL A 73 2.90 4.52 14.47
C VAL A 73 2.83 3.02 14.80
N LEU A 74 2.18 2.67 15.92
CA LEU A 74 2.03 1.26 16.31
C LEU A 74 1.24 0.45 15.27
N CYS A 75 0.15 1.02 14.75
CA CYS A 75 -0.62 0.39 13.66
C CYS A 75 0.20 0.20 12.39
N VAL A 76 1.00 1.20 12.00
CA VAL A 76 1.86 1.12 10.80
C VAL A 76 2.88 -0.01 10.95
N PHE A 77 3.51 -0.18 12.11
CA PHE A 77 4.43 -1.29 12.35
C PHE A 77 3.73 -2.65 12.30
N ALA A 78 2.56 -2.77 12.93
CA ALA A 78 1.78 -4.01 12.89
C ALA A 78 1.37 -4.38 11.45
N ILE A 79 0.86 -3.41 10.69
CA ILE A 79 0.49 -3.59 9.29
C ILE A 79 1.72 -3.98 8.46
N SER A 80 2.87 -3.32 8.66
CA SER A 80 4.10 -3.66 7.93
C SER A 80 4.54 -5.10 8.18
N GLY A 81 4.40 -5.62 9.41
CA GLY A 81 4.69 -7.00 9.72
C GLY A 81 3.80 -7.98 8.94
N ILE A 82 2.49 -7.72 8.91
CA ILE A 82 1.52 -8.52 8.14
C ILE A 82 1.86 -8.48 6.64
N LEU A 83 2.17 -7.29 6.11
CA LEU A 83 2.53 -7.14 4.71
C LEU A 83 3.80 -7.95 4.35
N MET A 84 4.81 -7.99 5.23
CA MET A 84 6.02 -8.78 4.99
C MET A 84 5.72 -10.28 4.92
N VAL A 85 4.84 -10.80 5.77
CA VAL A 85 4.41 -12.22 5.72
C VAL A 85 3.71 -12.51 4.39
N GLN A 86 2.78 -11.66 3.98
CA GLN A 86 2.05 -11.84 2.73
C GLN A 86 2.96 -11.75 1.49
N LEU A 87 4.02 -10.95 1.54
CA LEU A 87 5.04 -10.93 0.48
C LEU A 87 5.79 -12.26 0.38
N GLN A 88 6.12 -12.87 1.53
CA GLN A 88 6.76 -14.17 1.56
C GLN A 88 5.83 -15.26 0.99
N ASP A 89 4.56 -15.25 1.36
CA ASP A 89 3.57 -16.19 0.83
C ASP A 89 3.43 -16.09 -0.69
N PHE A 90 3.44 -14.86 -1.22
CA PHE A 90 3.44 -14.63 -2.68
C PHE A 90 4.70 -15.18 -3.35
N ASN A 91 5.89 -14.94 -2.78
CA ASN A 91 7.14 -15.45 -3.34
C ASN A 91 7.14 -16.98 -3.37
N VAL A 92 6.71 -17.62 -2.29
CA VAL A 92 6.58 -19.09 -2.22
C VAL A 92 5.60 -19.60 -3.28
N TRP A 93 4.46 -18.94 -3.44
CA TRP A 93 3.47 -19.29 -4.48
C TRP A 93 4.05 -19.15 -5.88
N TYR A 94 4.77 -18.05 -6.14
CA TYR A 94 5.35 -17.77 -7.45
C TYR A 94 6.49 -18.73 -7.81
N ASP A 95 7.41 -18.98 -6.86
CA ASP A 95 8.62 -19.77 -7.10
C ASP A 95 8.33 -21.29 -7.16
N ASN A 96 7.31 -21.78 -6.43
CA ASN A 96 6.92 -23.20 -6.42
C ASN A 96 5.85 -23.53 -7.46
N GLY A 97 5.26 -22.53 -8.12
CA GLY A 97 4.21 -22.72 -9.10
C GLY A 97 4.76 -22.89 -10.52
N ASP A 98 4.28 -23.93 -11.23
CA ASP A 98 4.45 -24.01 -12.66
C ASP A 98 3.58 -22.91 -13.33
N PRO A 99 4.13 -22.05 -14.21
CA PRO A 99 3.38 -21.02 -14.92
C PRO A 99 2.11 -21.54 -15.60
N ASP A 100 2.16 -22.74 -16.15
CA ASP A 100 1.03 -23.38 -16.81
C ASP A 100 -0.04 -23.83 -15.80
N ILE A 101 0.33 -24.13 -14.57
CA ILE A 101 -0.59 -24.46 -13.48
C ILE A 101 -1.18 -23.20 -12.86
N LEU A 102 -0.34 -22.19 -12.64
CA LEU A 102 -0.74 -20.93 -12.02
C LEU A 102 -1.79 -20.17 -12.84
N LEU A 103 -1.68 -20.23 -14.17
CA LEU A 103 -2.56 -19.49 -15.08
C LEU A 103 -3.45 -20.41 -15.94
N LYS A 104 -3.84 -21.57 -15.42
CA LYS A 104 -4.75 -22.50 -16.15
C LYS A 104 -6.04 -21.86 -16.64
N SER A 105 -6.57 -20.89 -15.91
CA SER A 105 -7.78 -20.15 -16.26
C SER A 105 -7.58 -19.18 -17.42
N VAL A 106 -6.34 -18.79 -17.72
CA VAL A 106 -6.02 -17.87 -18.82
C VAL A 106 -5.94 -18.65 -20.14
N LYS A 107 -6.93 -18.48 -20.99
CA LYS A 107 -7.09 -19.25 -22.25
C LYS A 107 -6.03 -18.97 -23.33
N LYS A 108 -5.38 -17.78 -23.28
CA LYS A 108 -4.42 -17.37 -24.32
C LYS A 108 -2.99 -17.56 -23.83
N GLU A 109 -2.28 -18.50 -24.42
CA GLU A 109 -0.90 -18.84 -24.10
C GLU A 109 0.06 -17.65 -24.24
N ASN A 110 -0.10 -16.85 -25.29
CA ASN A 110 0.71 -15.64 -25.52
C ASN A 110 0.55 -14.56 -24.44
N VAL A 111 -0.56 -14.59 -23.68
CA VAL A 111 -0.85 -13.61 -22.61
C VAL A 111 -0.34 -14.12 -21.27
N ARG A 112 -0.19 -15.44 -21.09
CA ARG A 112 0.21 -16.02 -19.79
C ARG A 112 1.55 -15.51 -19.30
N ALA A 113 2.60 -15.60 -20.12
CA ALA A 113 3.94 -15.20 -19.74
C ALA A 113 4.02 -13.69 -19.39
N SER A 114 3.43 -12.86 -20.25
CA SER A 114 3.41 -11.40 -20.02
C SER A 114 2.56 -11.01 -18.81
N LEU A 115 1.47 -11.74 -18.55
CA LEU A 115 0.62 -11.48 -17.37
C LEU A 115 1.31 -11.91 -16.07
N LEU A 116 2.04 -13.05 -16.08
CA LEU A 116 2.85 -13.48 -14.93
C LEU A 116 3.94 -12.46 -14.59
N ASP A 117 4.66 -12.00 -15.60
CA ASP A 117 5.69 -10.98 -15.43
C ASP A 117 5.10 -9.65 -14.90
N TYR A 118 3.93 -9.27 -15.40
CA TYR A 118 3.20 -8.11 -14.92
C TYR A 118 2.80 -8.27 -13.45
N ILE A 119 2.15 -9.39 -13.08
CA ILE A 119 1.74 -9.68 -11.70
C ILE A 119 2.93 -9.66 -10.75
N LYS A 120 4.04 -10.32 -11.13
CA LYS A 120 5.25 -10.35 -10.31
C LYS A 120 5.81 -8.94 -10.09
N THR A 121 6.02 -8.21 -11.18
CA THR A 121 6.64 -6.87 -11.12
C THR A 121 5.78 -5.90 -10.33
N GLU A 122 4.49 -5.88 -10.58
CA GLU A 122 3.52 -5.01 -9.94
C GLU A 122 3.41 -5.34 -8.44
N PHE A 123 3.22 -6.62 -8.10
CA PHE A 123 3.10 -7.07 -6.71
C PHE A 123 4.36 -6.77 -5.91
N LEU A 124 5.56 -7.07 -6.44
CA LEU A 124 6.83 -6.75 -5.79
C LEU A 124 7.02 -5.23 -5.63
N PHE A 125 6.67 -4.46 -6.65
CA PHE A 125 6.76 -3.00 -6.58
C PHE A 125 5.90 -2.44 -5.45
N PHE A 126 4.61 -2.75 -5.41
CA PHE A 126 3.72 -2.19 -4.39
C PHE A 126 3.98 -2.75 -3.00
N SER A 127 4.37 -4.01 -2.86
CA SER A 127 4.71 -4.60 -1.56
C SER A 127 5.95 -3.93 -0.96
N VAL A 128 7.06 -3.86 -1.69
CA VAL A 128 8.30 -3.22 -1.22
C VAL A 128 8.08 -1.73 -0.99
N ALA A 129 7.43 -1.04 -1.92
CA ALA A 129 7.15 0.39 -1.82
C ALA A 129 6.24 0.72 -0.62
N SER A 130 5.24 -0.13 -0.31
CA SER A 130 4.37 0.07 0.86
C SER A 130 5.13 -0.05 2.17
N VAL A 131 6.05 -1.01 2.29
CA VAL A 131 6.90 -1.19 3.46
C VAL A 131 7.85 0.00 3.63
N ILE A 132 8.51 0.45 2.57
CA ILE A 132 9.37 1.64 2.60
C ILE A 132 8.56 2.87 3.02
N ALA A 133 7.39 3.08 2.43
CA ALA A 133 6.51 4.19 2.77
C ALA A 133 6.03 4.15 4.24
N ALA A 134 5.80 2.95 4.79
CA ALA A 134 5.48 2.75 6.19
C ALA A 134 6.60 3.22 7.12
N PHE A 135 7.85 2.85 6.85
CA PHE A 135 9.00 3.31 7.63
C PHE A 135 9.21 4.83 7.53
N LEU A 136 9.07 5.39 6.34
CA LEU A 136 9.16 6.85 6.15
C LEU A 136 8.05 7.58 6.94
N LEU A 137 6.85 7.06 6.92
CA LEU A 137 5.73 7.60 7.68
C LEU A 137 5.97 7.51 9.19
N ALA A 138 6.40 6.36 9.70
CA ALA A 138 6.72 6.18 11.11
C ALA A 138 7.79 7.17 11.58
N GLY A 139 8.90 7.31 10.83
CA GLY A 139 9.96 8.28 11.12
C GLY A 139 9.44 9.72 11.14
N ARG A 140 8.60 10.09 10.17
CA ARG A 140 8.01 11.44 10.12
C ARG A 140 7.05 11.72 11.27
N LEU A 141 6.27 10.74 11.67
CA LEU A 141 5.38 10.86 12.84
C LEU A 141 6.18 11.03 14.13
N LEU A 142 7.23 10.25 14.34
CA LEU A 142 8.12 10.36 15.50
C LEU A 142 8.78 11.75 15.58
N VAL A 143 9.32 12.23 14.46
CA VAL A 143 9.87 13.60 14.39
C VAL A 143 8.80 14.66 14.70
N SER A 144 7.57 14.47 14.21
CA SER A 144 6.45 15.38 14.50
C SER A 144 6.09 15.40 15.99
N ILE A 145 6.07 14.25 16.66
CA ILE A 145 5.80 14.11 18.09
C ILE A 145 6.92 14.79 18.89
N TRP A 146 8.17 14.49 18.54
CA TRP A 146 9.35 15.07 19.20
C TRP A 146 9.37 16.61 19.13
N ARG A 147 9.13 17.18 17.94
CA ARG A 147 9.08 18.64 17.75
C ARG A 147 7.99 19.30 18.59
N LEU A 148 6.84 18.68 18.75
CA LEU A 148 5.75 19.23 19.57
C LEU A 148 6.10 19.19 21.07
N LYS A 149 6.75 18.10 21.52
CA LYS A 149 7.17 17.96 22.93
C LYS A 149 8.26 19.00 23.32
N ASN A 150 9.13 19.37 22.38
CA ASN A 150 10.23 20.30 22.65
C ASN A 150 9.86 21.78 22.48
N ARG A 151 8.78 22.10 21.76
CA ARG A 151 8.31 23.52 21.64
C ARG A 151 7.78 24.11 22.96
N GLY A 152 7.48 23.29 23.95
CA GLY A 152 7.05 23.73 25.28
C GLY A 152 8.19 23.88 26.29
N LYS A 153 9.46 23.71 25.87
CA LYS A 153 10.66 23.77 26.72
C LYS A 153 11.66 24.88 26.33
N ALA A 154 11.28 25.71 25.36
CA ALA A 154 12.07 26.89 24.94
C ALA A 154 11.42 28.16 25.43
#